data_db1dfe1bdd8f5ae1b70d49857f98aa6b
#
_entry.id   db1dfe1bdd8f5ae1b70d49857f98aa6b
#
_cell.length_a   1.000
_cell.length_b   1.000
_cell.length_c   1.000
_cell.angle_alpha   90.00
_cell.angle_beta   90.00
_cell.angle_gamma   90.00
#
_symmetry.space_group_name_H-M   'P 1'
#
loop_
_entity.id
_entity.type
_entity.pdbx_description
1 polymer ?
#
loop_
_entity_poly.entity_id
_entity_poly.type
_entity_poly.pdbx_seq_one_letter_code
_entity_poly.pdbx_strand_id
1 'polypeptide(L)'
;TNPGREISSNMRLSYMVGLLPYVEQQALWEIISNPHDFNSNGQQRSANGQIPWQAMGPHPDRVQYPPYATEVPTFRCPSDPGVGLPSLGRTNYACCEGDSAVHSRDPYLNIDEIGQDPTTTFPYTVDTGHARQSNGSQRGMFVNHREMRFRDVLDGLSNTVMCGEIATDLGDNDKRTTVPTDTGGHAAPREKNQCRLNPSYAQPFVDPTRPQFWDPVNPMPLRKNNGWGRGYRWHDFEPPYTQMTTVLPPNSELCSDGRDHRDVVSPPSSRHQGGCHIL
;
A
#
# COMPACT_ATOMS: atom_id res chain seq x y z
N THR A 1 -19.98 -1.12 13.40
CA THR A 1 -19.01 -1.98 12.67
C THR A 1 -19.59 -2.32 11.32
N ASN A 2 -18.84 -2.17 10.25
CA ASN A 2 -19.27 -2.57 8.91
C ASN A 2 -18.99 -4.09 8.77
N PRO A 3 -20.02 -4.96 8.76
CA PRO A 3 -19.83 -6.42 8.76
C PRO A 3 -18.99 -6.92 7.59
N GLY A 4 -19.11 -6.29 6.42
CA GLY A 4 -18.35 -6.67 5.22
C GLY A 4 -16.83 -6.56 5.38
N ARG A 5 -16.35 -5.66 6.26
CA ARG A 5 -14.91 -5.53 6.55
C ARG A 5 -14.35 -6.62 7.47
N GLU A 6 -15.19 -7.39 8.12
CA GLU A 6 -14.75 -8.49 8.99
C GLU A 6 -14.68 -9.82 8.28
N ILE A 7 -15.38 -9.95 7.14
CA ILE A 7 -15.51 -11.21 6.41
C ILE A 7 -14.72 -11.27 5.10
N SER A 8 -14.14 -10.16 4.64
CA SER A 8 -13.41 -10.13 3.38
C SER A 8 -12.25 -9.14 3.42
N SER A 9 -11.14 -9.51 2.80
CA SER A 9 -10.00 -8.62 2.54
C SER A 9 -10.31 -7.54 1.49
N ASN A 10 -11.47 -7.57 0.85
CA ASN A 10 -11.86 -6.68 -0.24
C ASN A 10 -10.84 -6.64 -1.39
N MET A 11 -10.25 -7.78 -1.71
CA MET A 11 -9.22 -7.93 -2.76
C MET A 11 -7.99 -7.03 -2.53
N ARG A 12 -7.71 -6.68 -1.28
CA ARG A 12 -6.63 -5.75 -0.90
C ARG A 12 -5.37 -6.44 -0.37
N LEU A 13 -5.24 -7.75 -0.53
CA LEU A 13 -4.01 -8.42 -0.13
C LEU A 13 -2.88 -8.10 -1.10
N SER A 14 -1.71 -7.81 -0.54
CA SER A 14 -0.51 -7.55 -1.31
C SER A 14 0.08 -8.85 -1.90
N TYR A 15 0.96 -8.71 -2.89
CA TYR A 15 1.74 -9.81 -3.44
C TYR A 15 2.59 -10.55 -2.38
N MET A 16 2.96 -9.88 -1.29
CA MET A 16 3.76 -10.46 -0.22
C MET A 16 3.04 -11.58 0.52
N VAL A 17 1.71 -11.54 0.57
CA VAL A 17 0.92 -12.64 1.16
C VAL A 17 1.17 -13.94 0.39
N GLY A 18 1.20 -13.88 -0.94
CA GLY A 18 1.50 -15.03 -1.79
C GLY A 18 2.96 -15.50 -1.71
N LEU A 19 3.88 -14.66 -1.22
CA LEU A 19 5.29 -15.03 -1.03
C LEU A 19 5.57 -15.77 0.27
N LEU A 20 4.67 -15.73 1.25
CA LEU A 20 4.91 -16.32 2.59
C LEU A 20 5.43 -17.76 2.56
N PRO A 21 4.87 -18.68 1.75
CA PRO A 21 5.39 -20.05 1.67
C PRO A 21 6.84 -20.14 1.17
N TYR A 22 7.26 -19.18 0.35
CA TYR A 22 8.58 -19.17 -0.28
C TYR A 22 9.65 -18.47 0.57
N VAL A 23 9.24 -17.78 1.65
CA VAL A 23 10.14 -17.09 2.60
C VAL A 23 10.06 -17.70 4.01
N GLU A 24 9.83 -19.02 4.08
CA GLU A 24 9.80 -19.81 5.32
C GLU A 24 8.70 -19.38 6.31
N GLN A 25 7.63 -18.78 5.80
CA GLN A 25 6.47 -18.34 6.60
C GLN A 25 5.22 -19.19 6.34
N GLN A 26 5.39 -20.50 6.19
CA GLN A 26 4.30 -21.44 5.90
C GLN A 26 3.21 -21.40 6.98
N ALA A 27 3.58 -21.32 8.26
CA ALA A 27 2.60 -21.26 9.34
C ALA A 27 1.72 -20.00 9.29
N LEU A 28 2.31 -18.87 8.91
CA LEU A 28 1.58 -17.61 8.74
C LEU A 28 0.63 -17.69 7.53
N TRP A 29 1.11 -18.29 6.42
CA TRP A 29 0.28 -18.55 5.26
C TRP A 29 -0.92 -19.45 5.59
N GLU A 30 -0.73 -20.51 6.37
CA GLU A 30 -1.81 -21.43 6.78
C GLU A 30 -2.88 -20.70 7.62
N ILE A 31 -2.50 -19.78 8.49
CA ILE A 31 -3.46 -18.96 9.25
C ILE A 31 -4.24 -18.03 8.31
N ILE A 32 -3.60 -17.45 7.30
CA ILE A 32 -4.25 -16.53 6.36
C ILE A 32 -5.15 -17.28 5.38
N SER A 33 -4.67 -18.41 4.84
CA SER A 33 -5.37 -19.16 3.80
C SER A 33 -6.56 -19.98 4.32
N ASN A 34 -6.68 -20.15 5.64
CA ASN A 34 -7.78 -20.88 6.28
C ASN A 34 -8.57 -19.99 7.24
N PRO A 35 -9.81 -20.37 7.57
CA PRO A 35 -10.56 -19.66 8.62
C PRO A 35 -9.83 -19.71 9.96
N HIS A 36 -9.83 -18.60 10.69
CA HIS A 36 -9.14 -18.45 11.97
C HIS A 36 -10.06 -17.83 13.04
N ASP A 37 -10.14 -18.46 14.21
CA ASP A 37 -11.16 -18.09 15.22
C ASP A 37 -10.63 -17.23 16.39
N PHE A 38 -9.38 -16.77 16.36
CA PHE A 38 -8.80 -16.01 17.44
C PHE A 38 -8.42 -14.59 17.02
N ASN A 39 -8.63 -13.64 17.95
CA ASN A 39 -8.14 -12.28 17.85
C ASN A 39 -6.69 -12.18 18.35
N SER A 40 -6.00 -11.06 18.04
CA SER A 40 -4.64 -10.78 18.50
C SER A 40 -4.45 -10.74 20.02
N ASN A 41 -5.53 -10.55 20.78
CA ASN A 41 -5.55 -10.62 22.24
C ASN A 41 -5.84 -12.03 22.79
N GLY A 42 -5.90 -13.04 21.94
CA GLY A 42 -6.18 -14.43 22.32
C GLY A 42 -7.65 -14.76 22.56
N GLN A 43 -8.56 -13.81 22.39
CA GLN A 43 -10.01 -14.08 22.53
C GLN A 43 -10.53 -14.87 21.34
N GLN A 44 -11.30 -15.92 21.63
CA GLN A 44 -12.00 -16.70 20.62
C GLN A 44 -13.24 -15.94 20.14
N ARG A 45 -13.35 -15.75 18.82
CA ARG A 45 -14.42 -14.97 18.21
C ARG A 45 -15.77 -15.67 18.32
N SER A 46 -15.83 -16.95 17.98
CA SER A 46 -17.06 -17.75 18.04
C SER A 46 -17.64 -17.83 19.45
N ALA A 47 -16.79 -17.93 20.48
CA ALA A 47 -17.22 -17.92 21.87
C ALA A 47 -17.85 -16.57 22.31
N ASN A 48 -17.57 -15.49 21.59
CA ASN A 48 -18.13 -14.15 21.81
C ASN A 48 -19.24 -13.79 20.80
N GLY A 49 -19.78 -14.77 20.08
CA GLY A 49 -20.87 -14.55 19.11
C GLY A 49 -20.42 -13.82 17.84
N GLN A 50 -19.13 -13.75 17.56
CA GLN A 50 -18.57 -13.19 16.34
C GLN A 50 -18.28 -14.32 15.33
N ILE A 51 -18.35 -13.99 14.06
CA ILE A 51 -17.97 -14.93 12.99
C ILE A 51 -16.43 -15.08 13.00
N PRO A 52 -15.87 -16.31 12.91
CA PRO A 52 -14.45 -16.52 12.70
C PRO A 52 -13.94 -15.72 11.50
N TRP A 53 -12.68 -15.30 11.54
CA TRP A 53 -12.01 -14.70 10.39
C TRP A 53 -12.07 -15.68 9.22
N GLN A 54 -12.50 -15.22 8.08
CA GLN A 54 -12.62 -16.04 6.88
C GLN A 54 -11.25 -16.27 6.24
N ALA A 55 -11.16 -17.28 5.40
CA ALA A 55 -9.97 -17.53 4.57
C ALA A 55 -9.59 -16.26 3.80
N MET A 56 -8.31 -16.00 3.63
CA MET A 56 -7.70 -14.77 3.07
C MET A 56 -7.94 -13.51 3.92
N GLY A 57 -8.40 -13.68 5.16
CA GLY A 57 -8.47 -12.65 6.18
C GLY A 57 -9.53 -11.55 5.96
N PRO A 58 -9.68 -10.67 6.96
CA PRO A 58 -10.56 -9.52 6.90
C PRO A 58 -9.93 -8.35 6.10
N HIS A 59 -10.65 -7.23 6.05
CA HIS A 59 -10.11 -5.98 5.50
C HIS A 59 -8.79 -5.59 6.18
N PRO A 60 -7.76 -5.14 5.43
CA PRO A 60 -6.40 -4.91 5.94
C PRO A 60 -6.25 -3.91 7.09
N ASP A 61 -7.27 -3.14 7.42
CA ASP A 61 -7.27 -2.24 8.58
C ASP A 61 -7.63 -2.93 9.91
N ARG A 62 -7.90 -4.23 9.91
CA ARG A 62 -8.33 -4.97 11.10
C ARG A 62 -7.15 -5.35 11.99
N VAL A 63 -6.90 -4.50 12.99
CA VAL A 63 -5.81 -4.67 13.97
C VAL A 63 -5.99 -5.91 14.88
N GLN A 64 -7.21 -6.42 14.98
CA GLN A 64 -7.52 -7.62 15.77
C GLN A 64 -7.13 -8.92 15.07
N TYR A 65 -6.85 -8.91 13.76
CA TYR A 65 -6.45 -10.10 13.03
C TYR A 65 -4.95 -10.36 13.21
N PRO A 66 -4.54 -11.46 13.89
CA PRO A 66 -3.15 -11.64 14.29
C PRO A 66 -2.13 -11.58 13.15
N PRO A 67 -2.36 -12.18 11.98
CA PRO A 67 -1.38 -12.16 10.89
C PRO A 67 -0.96 -10.76 10.45
N TYR A 68 -1.89 -9.79 10.47
CA TYR A 68 -1.58 -8.44 9.98
C TYR A 68 -0.65 -7.65 10.90
N ALA A 69 -0.59 -8.01 12.18
CA ALA A 69 0.31 -7.40 13.15
C ALA A 69 1.69 -8.11 13.20
N THR A 70 1.83 -9.26 12.53
CA THR A 70 3.05 -10.05 12.56
C THR A 70 4.13 -9.41 11.70
N GLU A 71 5.29 -9.12 12.30
CA GLU A 71 6.49 -8.71 11.55
C GLU A 71 7.11 -9.94 10.86
N VAL A 72 7.39 -9.80 9.58
CA VAL A 72 8.09 -10.82 8.77
C VAL A 72 9.52 -10.33 8.53
N PRO A 73 10.54 -10.93 9.16
CA PRO A 73 11.90 -10.42 9.09
C PRO A 73 12.44 -10.27 7.68
N THR A 74 12.10 -11.17 6.76
CA THR A 74 12.50 -11.12 5.34
C THR A 74 11.97 -9.88 4.61
N PHE A 75 10.86 -9.30 5.08
CA PHE A 75 10.31 -8.08 4.52
C PHE A 75 10.87 -6.80 5.14
N ARG A 76 11.87 -6.93 6.02
CA ARG A 76 12.48 -5.81 6.75
C ARG A 76 13.90 -5.56 6.30
N CYS A 77 14.23 -4.29 6.11
CA CYS A 77 15.63 -3.86 6.02
C CYS A 77 16.20 -3.68 7.43
N PRO A 78 17.32 -4.34 7.79
CA PRO A 78 17.90 -4.21 9.12
C PRO A 78 18.34 -2.79 9.49
N SER A 79 18.58 -1.94 8.49
CA SER A 79 18.97 -0.53 8.67
C SER A 79 17.79 0.42 8.88
N ASP A 80 16.55 -0.05 8.72
CA ASP A 80 15.36 0.77 8.97
C ASP A 80 14.92 0.62 10.43
N PRO A 81 14.94 1.69 11.23
CA PRO A 81 14.67 1.63 12.66
C PRO A 81 13.18 1.54 13.02
N GLY A 82 12.28 1.54 12.03
CA GLY A 82 10.84 1.55 12.26
C GLY A 82 10.34 0.31 13.00
N VAL A 83 9.71 0.50 14.16
CA VAL A 83 9.14 -0.57 14.99
C VAL A 83 7.80 -0.16 15.61
N GLY A 84 6.94 -1.13 15.86
CA GLY A 84 5.75 -0.96 16.68
C GLY A 84 4.66 -0.06 16.09
N LEU A 85 3.72 0.30 16.97
CA LEU A 85 2.56 1.13 16.63
C LEU A 85 2.94 2.54 16.15
N PRO A 86 2.10 3.16 15.30
CA PRO A 86 0.75 2.74 14.88
C PRO A 86 0.73 1.77 13.68
N SER A 87 1.87 1.24 13.28
CA SER A 87 1.97 0.25 12.21
C SER A 87 1.38 -1.09 12.62
N LEU A 88 0.88 -1.83 11.65
CA LEU A 88 0.80 -3.29 11.70
C LEU A 88 2.16 -3.89 11.32
N GLY A 89 2.22 -5.11 10.77
CA GLY A 89 3.51 -5.64 10.29
C GLY A 89 4.11 -4.75 9.18
N ARG A 90 5.34 -4.29 9.35
CA ARG A 90 6.01 -3.36 8.43
C ARG A 90 6.68 -4.09 7.26
N THR A 91 6.92 -3.35 6.19
CA THR A 91 7.76 -3.77 5.07
C THR A 91 8.67 -2.64 4.60
N ASN A 92 9.88 -3.02 4.15
CA ASN A 92 10.82 -2.14 3.47
C ASN A 92 10.90 -2.40 1.96
N TYR A 93 9.99 -3.18 1.41
CA TYR A 93 9.97 -3.50 -0.01
C TYR A 93 8.61 -3.23 -0.61
N ALA A 94 8.61 -2.74 -1.84
CA ALA A 94 7.42 -2.42 -2.60
C ALA A 94 7.54 -2.92 -4.04
N CYS A 95 6.41 -3.32 -4.63
CA CYS A 95 6.36 -3.70 -6.04
C CYS A 95 6.27 -2.46 -6.94
N CYS A 96 6.82 -2.55 -8.14
CA CYS A 96 6.81 -1.47 -9.13
C CYS A 96 5.55 -1.55 -10.00
N GLU A 97 4.73 -0.50 -9.94
CA GLU A 97 3.55 -0.34 -10.81
C GLU A 97 3.86 0.41 -12.11
N GLY A 98 5.08 0.94 -12.23
CA GLY A 98 5.55 1.66 -13.42
C GLY A 98 5.70 3.16 -13.21
N ASP A 99 5.61 3.87 -14.32
CA ASP A 99 5.94 5.29 -14.47
C ASP A 99 4.70 6.21 -14.45
N SER A 100 3.62 5.79 -13.80
CA SER A 100 2.41 6.57 -13.66
C SER A 100 1.86 6.50 -12.24
N ALA A 101 1.34 7.63 -11.76
CA ALA A 101 0.64 7.72 -10.48
C ALA A 101 -0.89 7.62 -10.63
N VAL A 102 -1.38 7.48 -11.85
CA VAL A 102 -2.82 7.55 -12.17
C VAL A 102 -3.50 6.23 -11.86
N HIS A 103 -4.50 6.26 -10.99
CA HIS A 103 -5.29 5.09 -10.63
C HIS A 103 -4.47 3.87 -10.15
N SER A 104 -3.39 4.14 -9.42
CA SER A 104 -2.48 3.12 -8.90
C SER A 104 -3.14 2.09 -7.96
N ARG A 105 -4.30 2.39 -7.42
CA ARG A 105 -5.09 1.49 -6.59
C ARG A 105 -6.14 0.70 -7.36
N ASP A 106 -6.62 1.21 -8.48
CA ASP A 106 -7.78 0.65 -9.17
C ASP A 106 -7.39 -0.63 -9.94
N PRO A 107 -8.30 -1.62 -10.05
CA PRO A 107 -8.00 -2.85 -10.76
C PRO A 107 -7.80 -2.62 -12.26
N TYR A 108 -6.89 -3.38 -12.85
CA TYR A 108 -6.62 -3.37 -14.29
C TYR A 108 -7.79 -3.92 -15.12
N LEU A 109 -8.48 -4.93 -14.60
CA LEU A 109 -9.57 -5.63 -15.32
C LEU A 109 -10.93 -5.01 -15.02
N ASN A 110 -11.86 -5.13 -15.96
CA ASN A 110 -13.27 -4.85 -15.72
C ASN A 110 -13.83 -5.80 -14.66
N ILE A 111 -14.77 -5.30 -13.88
CA ILE A 111 -15.42 -6.07 -12.79
C ILE A 111 -16.11 -7.34 -13.29
N ASP A 112 -16.60 -7.33 -14.55
CA ASP A 112 -17.23 -8.47 -15.19
C ASP A 112 -16.29 -9.67 -15.34
N GLU A 113 -14.95 -9.42 -15.31
CA GLU A 113 -13.92 -10.46 -15.42
C GLU A 113 -13.40 -10.92 -14.05
N ILE A 114 -13.54 -10.08 -13.02
CA ILE A 114 -13.02 -10.41 -11.67
C ILE A 114 -14.01 -11.28 -10.88
N GLY A 115 -15.26 -11.34 -11.31
CA GLY A 115 -16.35 -11.98 -10.58
C GLY A 115 -16.75 -11.17 -9.33
N GLN A 116 -18.04 -11.15 -9.02
CA GLN A 116 -18.49 -10.58 -7.76
C GLN A 116 -18.08 -11.52 -6.63
N ASP A 117 -17.39 -11.03 -5.61
CA ASP A 117 -17.22 -11.79 -4.38
C ASP A 117 -18.62 -12.02 -3.76
N PRO A 118 -19.15 -13.24 -3.79
CA PRO A 118 -20.49 -13.53 -3.31
C PRO A 118 -20.67 -13.33 -1.81
N THR A 119 -19.55 -13.11 -1.09
CA THR A 119 -19.55 -12.95 0.37
C THR A 119 -19.61 -11.48 0.78
N THR A 120 -19.45 -10.54 -0.15
CA THR A 120 -19.55 -9.11 0.17
C THR A 120 -20.96 -8.60 -0.05
N THR A 121 -21.56 -8.07 1.01
CA THR A 121 -22.82 -7.31 0.95
C THR A 121 -22.69 -5.97 0.21
N PHE A 122 -21.46 -5.64 -0.20
CA PHE A 122 -21.13 -4.47 -1.00
C PHE A 122 -20.48 -4.95 -2.29
N PRO A 123 -21.20 -4.91 -3.41
CA PRO A 123 -20.57 -5.12 -4.70
C PRO A 123 -19.45 -4.09 -4.84
N TYR A 124 -18.21 -4.56 -5.04
CA TYR A 124 -17.12 -3.70 -5.43
C TYR A 124 -17.40 -3.26 -6.88
N THR A 125 -18.16 -2.20 -7.01
CA THR A 125 -18.44 -1.61 -8.33
C THR A 125 -17.21 -0.84 -8.78
N VAL A 126 -16.46 -1.39 -9.71
CA VAL A 126 -15.45 -0.64 -10.43
C VAL A 126 -16.15 0.22 -11.48
N ASP A 127 -15.94 1.51 -11.40
CA ASP A 127 -16.30 2.41 -12.48
C ASP A 127 -15.47 2.03 -13.73
N THR A 128 -16.16 1.69 -14.82
CA THR A 128 -15.53 1.31 -16.09
C THR A 128 -14.60 2.40 -16.64
N GLY A 129 -14.86 3.66 -16.30
CA GLY A 129 -13.96 4.78 -16.60
C GLY A 129 -12.63 4.69 -15.86
N HIS A 130 -12.66 4.34 -14.57
CA HIS A 130 -11.46 4.14 -13.76
C HIS A 130 -10.66 2.92 -14.22
N ALA A 131 -11.30 1.81 -14.55
CA ALA A 131 -10.61 0.63 -15.09
C ALA A 131 -9.87 0.94 -16.40
N ARG A 132 -10.46 1.72 -17.31
CA ARG A 132 -9.78 2.15 -18.54
C ARG A 132 -8.56 3.03 -18.28
N GLN A 133 -8.63 3.93 -17.31
CA GLN A 133 -7.51 4.79 -16.93
C GLN A 133 -6.41 3.97 -16.26
N SER A 134 -6.77 3.04 -15.39
CA SER A 134 -5.88 2.08 -14.75
C SER A 134 -5.13 1.22 -15.77
N ASN A 135 -5.84 0.70 -16.77
CA ASN A 135 -5.25 -0.09 -17.86
C ASN A 135 -4.20 0.70 -18.67
N GLY A 136 -4.40 2.01 -18.83
CA GLY A 136 -3.45 2.87 -19.54
C GLY A 136 -2.25 3.31 -18.70
N SER A 137 -2.36 3.22 -17.37
CA SER A 137 -1.37 3.76 -16.43
C SER A 137 -0.50 2.71 -15.75
N GLN A 138 -1.03 1.52 -15.48
CA GLN A 138 -0.28 0.45 -14.82
C GLN A 138 0.59 -0.30 -15.83
N ARG A 139 1.81 0.21 -16.03
CA ARG A 139 2.78 -0.28 -17.03
C ARG A 139 4.00 -0.97 -16.39
N GLY A 140 3.99 -1.16 -15.09
CA GLY A 140 5.06 -1.82 -14.36
C GLY A 140 4.98 -3.34 -14.42
N MET A 141 5.91 -3.97 -13.73
CA MET A 141 5.94 -5.44 -13.59
C MET A 141 4.76 -5.98 -12.79
N PHE A 142 4.21 -5.16 -11.88
CA PHE A 142 3.02 -5.50 -11.12
C PHE A 142 1.84 -4.67 -11.59
N VAL A 143 0.75 -5.34 -11.85
CA VAL A 143 -0.51 -4.76 -12.28
C VAL A 143 -1.61 -5.24 -11.35
N ASN A 144 -2.40 -4.32 -10.81
CA ASN A 144 -3.41 -4.64 -9.82
C ASN A 144 -4.45 -5.63 -10.36
N HIS A 145 -4.69 -6.69 -9.59
CA HIS A 145 -5.64 -7.76 -9.88
C HIS A 145 -5.40 -8.49 -11.21
N ARG A 146 -4.16 -8.48 -11.70
CA ARG A 146 -3.75 -9.21 -12.89
C ARG A 146 -2.60 -10.15 -12.57
N GLU A 147 -2.68 -11.38 -13.07
CA GLU A 147 -1.55 -12.30 -13.08
C GLU A 147 -0.56 -11.88 -14.17
N MET A 148 0.64 -11.48 -13.75
CA MET A 148 1.75 -11.15 -14.65
C MET A 148 2.73 -12.31 -14.70
N ARG A 149 3.21 -12.63 -15.91
CA ARG A 149 4.19 -13.68 -16.16
C ARG A 149 5.46 -13.08 -16.76
N PHE A 150 6.58 -13.72 -16.60
CA PHE A 150 7.85 -13.24 -17.19
C PHE A 150 7.78 -13.01 -18.70
N ARG A 151 6.97 -13.78 -19.43
CA ARG A 151 6.73 -13.58 -20.86
C ARG A 151 6.00 -12.28 -21.20
N ASP A 152 5.34 -11.66 -20.24
CA ASP A 152 4.59 -10.42 -20.43
C ASP A 152 5.50 -9.18 -20.28
N VAL A 153 6.76 -9.40 -19.86
CA VAL A 153 7.79 -8.35 -19.73
C VAL A 153 8.54 -8.24 -21.05
N LEU A 154 8.04 -7.40 -21.95
CA LEU A 154 8.52 -7.31 -23.33
C LEU A 154 9.88 -6.61 -23.47
N ASP A 155 10.22 -5.74 -22.54
CA ASP A 155 11.49 -4.97 -22.54
C ASP A 155 12.68 -5.77 -21.96
N GLY A 156 12.41 -7.00 -21.50
CA GLY A 156 13.38 -7.89 -20.87
C GLY A 156 13.50 -7.68 -19.35
N LEU A 157 13.67 -8.77 -18.62
CA LEU A 157 13.71 -8.77 -17.16
C LEU A 157 14.85 -7.90 -16.59
N SER A 158 15.98 -7.83 -17.27
CA SER A 158 17.13 -7.01 -16.85
C SER A 158 16.94 -5.50 -17.06
N ASN A 159 15.91 -5.10 -17.75
CA ASN A 159 15.61 -3.70 -18.07
C ASN A 159 14.32 -3.21 -17.39
N THR A 160 13.67 -4.07 -16.61
CA THR A 160 12.38 -3.76 -15.99
C THR A 160 12.51 -3.82 -14.47
N VAL A 161 12.18 -2.72 -13.80
CA VAL A 161 12.16 -2.67 -12.33
C VAL A 161 10.98 -3.50 -11.81
N MET A 162 11.29 -4.51 -11.00
CA MET A 162 10.30 -5.38 -10.38
C MET A 162 9.89 -4.89 -9.00
N CYS A 163 10.86 -4.71 -8.12
CA CYS A 163 10.63 -4.28 -6.74
C CYS A 163 11.70 -3.26 -6.34
N GLY A 164 11.42 -2.52 -5.30
CA GLY A 164 12.40 -1.58 -4.74
C GLY A 164 12.27 -1.42 -3.25
N GLU A 165 13.33 -0.90 -2.67
CA GLU A 165 13.38 -0.56 -1.26
C GLU A 165 12.53 0.68 -0.98
N ILE A 166 11.85 0.66 0.17
CA ILE A 166 11.14 1.80 0.73
C ILE A 166 11.51 1.99 2.20
N ALA A 167 11.73 3.24 2.62
CA ALA A 167 11.86 3.57 4.03
C ALA A 167 10.48 3.53 4.70
N THR A 168 10.40 3.04 5.95
CA THR A 168 9.15 3.05 6.71
C THR A 168 8.94 4.36 7.47
N ASP A 169 7.69 4.77 7.64
CA ASP A 169 7.35 5.99 8.38
C ASP A 169 7.66 5.85 9.88
N LEU A 170 8.32 6.85 10.43
CA LEU A 170 8.67 6.94 11.85
C LEU A 170 7.78 7.97 12.60
N GLY A 171 6.84 8.61 11.91
CA GLY A 171 6.03 9.70 12.47
C GLY A 171 6.78 11.03 12.59
N ASP A 172 7.92 11.17 11.93
CA ASP A 172 8.85 12.29 12.02
C ASP A 172 8.62 13.37 10.94
N ASN A 173 7.58 13.23 10.12
CA ASN A 173 7.28 14.09 8.97
C ASN A 173 8.35 14.04 7.86
N ASP A 174 9.08 12.95 7.72
CA ASP A 174 9.97 12.72 6.59
C ASP A 174 9.13 12.67 5.28
N LYS A 175 9.50 13.47 4.28
CA LYS A 175 8.77 13.58 3.01
C LYS A 175 8.69 12.29 2.21
N ARG A 176 9.59 11.34 2.48
CA ARG A 176 9.67 10.03 1.82
C ARG A 176 8.71 9.00 2.42
N THR A 177 8.20 9.27 3.62
CA THR A 177 7.49 8.26 4.41
C THR A 177 6.16 8.73 4.99
N THR A 178 6.04 10.00 5.35
CA THR A 178 4.78 10.57 5.83
C THR A 178 3.93 11.03 4.64
N VAL A 179 2.80 10.36 4.43
CA VAL A 179 1.96 10.57 3.26
C VAL A 179 1.22 11.91 3.34
N PRO A 180 1.43 12.82 2.38
CA PRO A 180 0.63 14.02 2.27
C PRO A 180 -0.71 13.73 1.58
N THR A 181 -1.66 14.64 1.75
CA THR A 181 -2.90 14.64 0.99
C THR A 181 -3.10 16.03 0.39
N ASP A 182 -3.47 16.11 -0.86
CA ASP A 182 -3.79 17.38 -1.51
C ASP A 182 -5.13 17.96 -1.02
N THR A 183 -5.99 17.12 -0.46
CA THR A 183 -7.26 17.53 0.13
C THR A 183 -7.09 17.71 1.63
N GLY A 184 -7.13 18.95 2.09
CA GLY A 184 -7.05 19.31 3.52
C GLY A 184 -8.20 18.79 4.38
N GLY A 185 -8.41 17.45 4.38
CA GLY A 185 -9.54 16.84 5.05
C GLY A 185 -10.89 17.18 4.37
N HIS A 186 -12.01 16.77 4.96
CA HIS A 186 -13.35 16.93 4.41
C HIS A 186 -13.83 18.36 4.13
N ALA A 187 -13.06 19.38 4.45
CA ALA A 187 -13.55 20.75 4.61
C ALA A 187 -13.06 21.77 3.56
N ALA A 188 -12.16 21.44 2.65
CA ALA A 188 -11.67 22.41 1.67
C ALA A 188 -11.81 21.90 0.23
N PRO A 189 -12.43 22.67 -0.67
CA PRO A 189 -12.36 22.42 -2.10
C PRO A 189 -10.98 22.88 -2.61
N ARG A 190 -9.93 22.14 -2.31
CA ARG A 190 -8.68 22.25 -3.06
C ARG A 190 -8.84 21.43 -4.33
N GLU A 191 -8.19 21.87 -5.37
CA GLU A 191 -8.25 21.22 -6.67
C GLU A 191 -7.88 19.75 -6.51
N LYS A 192 -8.82 18.87 -6.82
CA LYS A 192 -8.60 17.44 -6.81
C LYS A 192 -7.60 17.08 -7.91
N ASN A 193 -6.88 15.99 -7.73
CA ASN A 193 -5.97 15.41 -8.73
C ASN A 193 -4.67 16.20 -8.99
N GLN A 194 -4.18 16.97 -8.03
CA GLN A 194 -2.93 17.73 -8.22
C GLN A 194 -1.71 16.82 -8.38
N CYS A 195 -1.58 15.80 -7.54
CA CYS A 195 -0.49 14.84 -7.63
C CYS A 195 -0.52 14.02 -8.93
N ARG A 196 -1.72 13.75 -9.44
CA ARG A 196 -1.92 13.08 -10.71
C ARG A 196 -1.52 13.95 -11.91
N LEU A 197 -1.86 15.25 -11.87
CA LEU A 197 -1.58 16.20 -12.95
C LEU A 197 -0.14 16.69 -12.94
N ASN A 198 0.44 16.81 -11.74
CA ASN A 198 1.81 17.25 -11.53
C ASN A 198 2.47 16.39 -10.44
N PRO A 199 3.27 15.39 -10.80
CA PRO A 199 3.95 14.53 -9.84
C PRO A 199 4.82 15.29 -8.83
N SER A 200 5.35 16.46 -9.19
CA SER A 200 6.15 17.33 -8.32
C SER A 200 5.31 18.35 -7.54
N TYR A 201 3.98 18.22 -7.51
CA TYR A 201 3.10 19.14 -6.82
C TYR A 201 3.44 19.32 -5.33
N ALA A 202 3.95 18.29 -4.70
CA ALA A 202 4.30 18.31 -3.28
C ALA A 202 5.65 18.98 -2.99
N GLN A 203 6.51 19.17 -3.99
CA GLN A 203 7.86 19.70 -3.83
C GLN A 203 7.94 21.08 -3.13
N PRO A 204 7.08 22.08 -3.42
CA PRO A 204 7.11 23.39 -2.74
C PRO A 204 6.78 23.36 -1.24
N PHE A 205 6.28 22.23 -0.74
CA PHE A 205 5.95 22.01 0.68
C PHE A 205 7.05 21.29 1.46
N VAL A 206 8.20 21.07 0.83
CA VAL A 206 9.40 20.52 1.48
C VAL A 206 10.14 21.64 2.18
N ASP A 207 10.61 21.39 3.42
CA ASP A 207 11.38 22.36 4.23
C ASP A 207 12.67 22.76 3.48
N PRO A 208 12.86 24.03 3.11
CA PRO A 208 14.02 24.47 2.34
C PRO A 208 15.33 24.39 3.13
N THR A 209 15.26 24.33 4.45
CA THR A 209 16.44 24.24 5.33
C THR A 209 16.75 22.79 5.71
N ARG A 210 15.74 21.91 5.70
CA ARG A 210 15.82 20.50 6.01
C ARG A 210 15.10 19.69 4.93
N PRO A 211 15.67 19.54 3.75
CA PRO A 211 14.98 19.00 2.56
C PRO A 211 14.55 17.54 2.66
N GLN A 212 14.78 16.90 3.78
CA GLN A 212 14.27 15.57 4.10
C GLN A 212 12.85 15.63 4.69
N PHE A 213 12.41 16.77 5.22
CA PHE A 213 11.16 16.89 5.97
C PHE A 213 10.15 17.78 5.27
N TRP A 214 8.89 17.61 5.61
CA TRP A 214 7.83 18.54 5.24
C TRP A 214 7.99 19.87 5.98
N ASP A 215 7.71 20.98 5.29
CA ASP A 215 7.83 22.32 5.83
C ASP A 215 6.83 22.53 7.00
N PRO A 216 7.30 22.84 8.21
CA PRO A 216 6.43 23.11 9.35
C PRO A 216 5.71 24.46 9.27
N VAL A 217 6.18 25.40 8.44
CA VAL A 217 5.64 26.78 8.29
C VAL A 217 4.58 26.82 7.19
N ASN A 218 4.82 26.09 6.09
CA ASN A 218 3.88 25.95 4.98
C ASN A 218 3.51 24.47 4.79
N PRO A 219 2.83 23.84 5.75
CA PRO A 219 2.61 22.42 5.73
C PRO A 219 1.60 22.02 4.66
N MET A 220 1.96 21.00 3.88
CA MET A 220 0.97 20.23 3.18
C MET A 220 0.13 19.44 4.21
N PRO A 221 -1.18 19.25 3.99
CA PRO A 221 -1.97 18.39 4.86
C PRO A 221 -1.38 16.98 4.90
N LEU A 222 -0.98 16.53 6.10
CA LEU A 222 -0.36 15.22 6.29
C LEU A 222 -1.37 14.26 6.90
N ARG A 223 -1.33 13.00 6.47
CA ARG A 223 -2.01 11.91 7.15
C ARG A 223 -1.22 11.51 8.38
N LYS A 224 -1.53 12.16 9.49
CA LYS A 224 -1.00 11.83 10.81
C LYS A 224 -1.97 10.91 11.53
N ASN A 225 -1.43 9.89 12.17
CA ASN A 225 -2.19 8.88 12.93
C ASN A 225 -3.01 7.91 12.08
N ASN A 226 -3.44 6.83 12.65
CA ASN A 226 -4.31 5.80 12.06
C ASN A 226 -3.65 4.79 11.08
N GLY A 227 -2.33 4.60 11.15
CA GLY A 227 -1.67 3.52 10.40
C GLY A 227 -1.53 3.80 8.88
N TRP A 228 -1.37 5.05 8.47
CA TRP A 228 -1.24 5.47 7.07
C TRP A 228 0.19 5.82 6.63
N GLY A 229 1.20 5.45 7.39
CA GLY A 229 2.60 5.68 7.04
C GLY A 229 3.12 4.72 5.97
N ARG A 230 4.13 5.15 5.23
CA ARG A 230 4.82 4.32 4.24
C ARG A 230 5.27 3.00 4.84
N GLY A 231 5.00 1.89 4.17
CA GLY A 231 5.44 0.57 4.60
C GLY A 231 4.81 0.03 5.89
N TYR A 232 3.71 0.59 6.37
CA TYR A 232 3.07 0.22 7.64
C TYR A 232 2.31 -1.11 7.60
N ARG A 233 2.08 -1.70 6.41
CA ARG A 233 1.26 -2.91 6.26
C ARG A 233 1.79 -3.76 5.12
N TRP A 234 2.61 -4.76 5.40
CA TRP A 234 3.14 -5.64 4.37
C TRP A 234 2.04 -6.42 3.62
N HIS A 235 0.90 -6.65 4.29
CA HIS A 235 -0.22 -7.42 3.77
C HIS A 235 -1.20 -6.62 2.90
N ASP A 236 -1.12 -5.29 2.90
CA ASP A 236 -2.04 -4.38 2.20
C ASP A 236 -1.42 -3.85 0.91
N PHE A 237 -2.10 -4.06 -0.24
CA PHE A 237 -1.55 -3.67 -1.53
C PHE A 237 -1.63 -2.17 -1.80
N GLU A 238 -2.34 -1.39 -1.00
CA GLU A 238 -2.47 0.06 -1.26
C GLU A 238 -1.12 0.78 -1.39
N PRO A 239 -1.03 1.80 -2.26
CA PRO A 239 0.22 2.47 -2.64
C PRO A 239 1.12 2.91 -1.50
N PRO A 240 0.61 3.47 -0.39
CA PRO A 240 1.48 3.87 0.71
C PRO A 240 2.24 2.71 1.37
N TYR A 241 1.76 1.47 1.21
CA TYR A 241 2.30 0.34 1.95
C TYR A 241 3.26 -0.52 1.14
N THR A 242 2.82 -1.03 -0.01
CA THR A 242 3.57 -2.07 -0.74
C THR A 242 3.74 -1.79 -2.23
N GLN A 243 3.39 -0.59 -2.68
CA GLN A 243 3.55 -0.18 -4.08
C GLN A 243 4.55 0.95 -4.21
N MET A 244 5.23 1.01 -5.35
CA MET A 244 6.05 2.15 -5.73
C MET A 244 5.87 2.50 -7.20
N THR A 245 6.16 3.76 -7.52
CA THR A 245 6.18 4.30 -8.88
C THR A 245 7.55 4.84 -9.22
N THR A 246 7.93 4.78 -10.50
CA THR A 246 9.20 5.33 -11.02
C THR A 246 9.03 6.73 -11.61
N VAL A 247 7.99 7.45 -11.20
CA VAL A 247 7.65 8.80 -11.70
C VAL A 247 8.66 9.85 -11.25
N LEU A 248 9.13 9.75 -10.00
CA LEU A 248 10.16 10.62 -9.44
C LEU A 248 11.42 9.83 -9.06
N PRO A 249 12.58 10.50 -8.99
CA PRO A 249 13.83 9.87 -8.53
C PRO A 249 13.71 9.26 -7.12
N PRO A 250 14.58 8.31 -6.79
CA PRO A 250 14.66 7.77 -5.42
C PRO A 250 14.81 8.86 -4.35
N ASN A 251 14.20 8.63 -3.20
CA ASN A 251 14.20 9.56 -2.06
C ASN A 251 13.50 10.92 -2.31
N SER A 252 12.73 11.03 -3.39
CA SER A 252 11.83 12.17 -3.59
C SER A 252 10.63 12.11 -2.64
N GLU A 253 9.86 13.19 -2.64
CA GLU A 253 8.67 13.35 -1.82
C GLU A 253 7.50 12.47 -2.30
N LEU A 254 6.71 12.02 -1.35
CA LEU A 254 5.42 11.38 -1.62
C LEU A 254 4.39 12.43 -2.02
N CYS A 255 3.46 12.06 -2.86
CA CYS A 255 2.27 12.86 -3.15
C CYS A 255 1.05 11.95 -3.33
N SER A 256 -0.08 12.30 -2.74
CA SER A 256 -1.29 11.48 -2.81
C SER A 256 -2.53 12.36 -2.98
N ASP A 257 -3.35 12.01 -3.95
CA ASP A 257 -4.65 12.63 -4.17
C ASP A 257 -5.70 12.09 -3.19
N GLY A 258 -5.99 12.90 -2.20
CA GLY A 258 -7.18 12.75 -1.39
C GLY A 258 -7.25 11.49 -0.51
N ARG A 259 -8.50 11.07 -0.27
CA ARG A 259 -8.86 9.99 0.67
C ARG A 259 -8.58 8.59 0.16
N ASP A 260 -8.68 8.41 -1.13
CA ASP A 260 -8.87 7.09 -1.71
C ASP A 260 -7.55 6.45 -2.17
N HIS A 261 -6.42 7.15 -2.06
CA HIS A 261 -5.10 6.66 -2.51
C HIS A 261 -5.08 6.10 -3.94
N ARG A 262 -5.94 6.64 -4.80
CA ARG A 262 -6.01 6.21 -6.20
C ARG A 262 -4.86 6.70 -7.03
N ASP A 263 -4.45 7.95 -6.76
CA ASP A 263 -3.42 8.63 -7.51
C ASP A 263 -2.28 8.97 -6.54
N VAL A 264 -1.25 8.13 -6.53
CA VAL A 264 -0.14 8.25 -5.57
C VAL A 264 1.18 8.22 -6.30
N VAL A 265 1.95 9.29 -6.12
CA VAL A 265 3.38 9.32 -6.43
C VAL A 265 4.12 8.77 -5.24
N SER A 266 4.70 7.59 -5.38
CA SER A 266 5.36 6.85 -4.32
C SER A 266 6.73 6.33 -4.76
N PRO A 267 7.75 7.20 -4.91
CA PRO A 267 9.06 6.79 -5.38
C PRO A 267 9.72 5.79 -4.42
N PRO A 268 10.68 4.99 -4.89
CA PRO A 268 11.50 4.18 -4.00
C PRO A 268 12.26 5.07 -3.03
N SER A 269 12.52 4.57 -1.82
CA SER A 269 13.18 5.36 -0.79
C SER A 269 13.99 4.46 0.14
N SER A 270 15.05 5.01 0.71
CA SER A 270 15.94 4.25 1.59
C SER A 270 16.50 5.13 2.70
N ARG A 271 16.88 4.51 3.80
CA ARG A 271 17.70 5.13 4.86
C ARG A 271 19.20 4.89 4.66
N HIS A 272 19.58 4.14 3.64
CA HIS A 272 21.00 3.97 3.26
C HIS A 272 21.55 5.25 2.63
N GLN A 273 22.83 5.51 2.82
CA GLN A 273 23.52 6.57 2.11
C GLN A 273 23.72 6.14 0.64
N GLY A 274 23.42 7.05 -0.27
CA GLY A 274 23.74 6.89 -1.69
C GLY A 274 22.65 6.32 -2.58
N GLY A 275 21.53 5.83 -2.06
CA GLY A 275 20.42 5.38 -2.93
C GLY A 275 19.54 4.29 -2.35
N CYS A 276 18.70 3.74 -3.22
CA CYS A 276 17.77 2.65 -2.91
C CYS A 276 18.19 1.38 -3.64
N HIS A 277 17.98 0.25 -3.04
CA HIS A 277 18.09 -1.03 -3.72
C HIS A 277 16.89 -1.26 -4.61
N ILE A 278 17.14 -1.67 -5.85
CA ILE A 278 16.13 -1.97 -6.88
C ILE A 278 16.43 -3.36 -7.45
N LEU A 279 15.39 -4.16 -7.64
CA LEU A 279 15.43 -5.47 -8.29
C LEU A 279 14.69 -5.40 -9.61
#